data_fa608e99219615df7e97b81950f29db4
#
_entry.id   fa608e99219615df7e97b81950f29db4
#
_cell.length_a   1.000
_cell.length_b   1.000
_cell.length_c   1.000
_cell.angle_alpha   90.00
_cell.angle_beta   90.00
_cell.angle_gamma   90.00
#
_symmetry.space_group_name_H-M   'P 1'
#
loop_
_entity.id
_entity.type
_entity.pdbx_description
1 polymer ?
#
loop_
_entity_poly.entity_id
_entity_poly.type
_entity_poly.pdbx_seq_one_letter_code
_entity_poly.pdbx_strand_id
1 'polypeptide(L)'
;SRRLPVASDDELGFLVRSFNDMTRRLAKARDQARRSRQQVEGQRTYLEAVLANLSSGVMSLDAAGVVRAVNSAANQNLGVDIKAWLGRPLADVGGDHAFLLPFIDVINRNRIKGRHLWQAEVSLFGASGRQVLMCRGTTLTGVGSRSGGQVIVFDDVTALIQVQRDAAWGEVARRLAHEIKNPLTPIQLSAERLRRRYLKQMEGGDVEVLDRATTTIVNQVEAMKKMVNAFSEY
;
A
#
# COMPACT_ATOMS: atom_id res chain seq x y z
N SER A 1 -23.63 17.14 -47.40
CA SER A 1 -24.98 16.75 -47.85
C SER A 1 -25.37 17.63 -49.02
N ARG A 2 -25.65 17.03 -50.19
CA ARG A 2 -26.18 17.74 -51.36
C ARG A 2 -27.59 18.21 -51.03
N ARG A 3 -27.84 19.51 -51.08
CA ARG A 3 -29.19 20.10 -51.00
C ARG A 3 -29.82 20.02 -52.40
N LEU A 4 -31.10 19.64 -52.44
CA LEU A 4 -31.88 19.70 -53.66
C LEU A 4 -32.33 21.14 -53.91
N PRO A 5 -32.22 21.71 -55.13
CA PRO A 5 -32.69 23.04 -55.43
C PRO A 5 -34.22 23.08 -55.33
N VAL A 6 -34.78 24.11 -54.67
CA VAL A 6 -36.23 24.33 -54.61
C VAL A 6 -36.62 25.18 -55.81
N ALA A 7 -37.26 24.56 -56.79
CA ALA A 7 -37.55 25.21 -58.09
C ALA A 7 -39.03 25.68 -58.23
N SER A 8 -39.93 25.34 -57.33
CA SER A 8 -41.37 25.69 -57.43
C SER A 8 -42.03 25.79 -56.04
N ASP A 9 -43.17 26.52 -55.98
CA ASP A 9 -43.98 26.69 -54.75
C ASP A 9 -45.19 25.73 -54.70
N ASP A 10 -45.14 24.67 -55.50
CA ASP A 10 -46.11 23.62 -55.57
C ASP A 10 -45.84 22.44 -54.59
N GLU A 11 -46.63 21.39 -54.66
CA GLU A 11 -46.50 20.20 -53.82
C GLU A 11 -45.11 19.58 -53.89
N LEU A 12 -44.44 19.69 -55.06
CA LEU A 12 -43.05 19.21 -55.25
C LEU A 12 -42.06 20.05 -54.44
N GLY A 13 -42.24 21.37 -54.40
CA GLY A 13 -41.44 22.28 -53.62
C GLY A 13 -41.57 22.04 -52.10
N PHE A 14 -42.77 21.66 -51.64
CA PHE A 14 -43.00 21.26 -50.24
C PHE A 14 -42.23 19.98 -49.88
N LEU A 15 -42.27 18.97 -50.79
CA LEU A 15 -41.55 17.72 -50.60
C LEU A 15 -40.01 17.93 -50.55
N VAL A 16 -39.51 18.79 -51.44
CA VAL A 16 -38.07 19.12 -51.48
C VAL A 16 -37.63 19.87 -50.21
N ARG A 17 -38.44 20.81 -49.71
CA ARG A 17 -38.18 21.51 -48.41
C ARG A 17 -38.20 20.53 -47.25
N SER A 18 -39.19 19.66 -47.14
CA SER A 18 -39.30 18.63 -46.11
C SER A 18 -38.10 17.65 -46.14
N PHE A 19 -37.70 17.21 -47.34
CA PHE A 19 -36.52 16.34 -47.48
C PHE A 19 -35.23 17.04 -47.08
N ASN A 20 -35.02 18.28 -47.49
CA ASN A 20 -33.85 19.06 -47.09
C ASN A 20 -33.81 19.32 -45.58
N ASP A 21 -34.96 19.52 -44.94
CA ASP A 21 -35.07 19.71 -43.49
C ASP A 21 -34.78 18.41 -42.75
N MET A 22 -35.32 17.29 -43.23
CA MET A 22 -35.03 15.95 -42.71
C MET A 22 -33.53 15.61 -42.81
N THR A 23 -32.91 15.83 -44.01
CA THR A 23 -31.46 15.60 -44.19
C THR A 23 -30.61 16.50 -43.32
N ARG A 24 -31.02 17.74 -43.05
CA ARG A 24 -30.36 18.65 -42.16
C ARG A 24 -30.47 18.19 -40.69
N ARG A 25 -31.64 17.72 -40.26
CA ARG A 25 -31.84 17.15 -38.93
C ARG A 25 -31.00 15.88 -38.71
N LEU A 26 -30.98 14.98 -39.70
CA LEU A 26 -30.16 13.77 -39.69
C LEU A 26 -28.66 14.09 -39.61
N ALA A 27 -28.18 15.06 -40.38
CA ALA A 27 -26.79 15.49 -40.35
C ALA A 27 -26.43 16.05 -38.96
N LYS A 28 -27.25 16.94 -38.37
CA LYS A 28 -27.05 17.47 -37.06
C LYS A 28 -27.05 16.38 -35.96
N ALA A 29 -28.00 15.46 -36.00
CA ALA A 29 -28.08 14.33 -35.06
C ALA A 29 -26.84 13.42 -35.14
N ARG A 30 -26.39 13.14 -36.40
CA ARG A 30 -25.17 12.35 -36.62
C ARG A 30 -23.90 13.04 -36.09
N ASP A 31 -23.75 14.36 -36.34
CA ASP A 31 -22.62 15.13 -35.85
C ASP A 31 -22.63 15.21 -34.30
N GLN A 32 -23.81 15.38 -33.72
CA GLN A 32 -23.97 15.38 -32.25
C GLN A 32 -23.61 14.04 -31.63
N ALA A 33 -24.09 12.92 -32.23
CA ALA A 33 -23.75 11.57 -31.78
C ALA A 33 -22.25 11.30 -31.91
N ARG A 34 -21.61 11.78 -33.01
CA ARG A 34 -20.16 11.64 -33.21
C ARG A 34 -19.38 12.43 -32.14
N ARG A 35 -19.75 13.68 -31.88
CA ARG A 35 -19.11 14.50 -30.82
C ARG A 35 -19.26 13.87 -29.44
N SER A 36 -20.45 13.38 -29.11
CA SER A 36 -20.70 12.70 -27.83
C SER A 36 -19.84 11.44 -27.69
N ARG A 37 -19.72 10.61 -28.75
CA ARG A 37 -18.82 9.44 -28.73
C ARG A 37 -17.36 9.83 -28.54
N GLN A 38 -16.87 10.84 -29.27
CA GLN A 38 -15.50 11.32 -29.14
C GLN A 38 -15.22 11.86 -27.73
N GLN A 39 -16.18 12.56 -27.12
CA GLN A 39 -16.05 13.04 -25.75
C GLN A 39 -15.96 11.90 -24.76
N VAL A 40 -16.82 10.89 -24.87
CA VAL A 40 -16.79 9.70 -23.98
C VAL A 40 -15.49 8.91 -24.16
N GLU A 41 -15.03 8.71 -25.41
CA GLU A 41 -13.74 8.06 -25.69
C GLU A 41 -12.57 8.85 -25.10
N GLY A 42 -12.55 10.17 -25.26
CA GLY A 42 -11.51 11.02 -24.68
C GLY A 42 -11.48 10.96 -23.15
N GLN A 43 -12.64 10.98 -22.49
CA GLN A 43 -12.75 10.82 -21.03
C GLN A 43 -12.26 9.44 -20.60
N ARG A 44 -12.62 8.39 -21.31
CA ARG A 44 -12.18 7.02 -21.03
C ARG A 44 -10.67 6.89 -21.11
N THR A 45 -10.07 7.36 -22.21
CA THR A 45 -8.61 7.34 -22.41
C THR A 45 -7.88 8.13 -21.34
N TYR A 46 -8.42 9.30 -20.96
CA TYR A 46 -7.86 10.09 -19.86
C TYR A 46 -7.89 9.33 -18.53
N LEU A 47 -9.02 8.71 -18.17
CA LEU A 47 -9.14 7.92 -16.94
C LEU A 47 -8.20 6.70 -16.96
N GLU A 48 -8.09 6.00 -18.09
CA GLU A 48 -7.15 4.89 -18.26
C GLU A 48 -5.70 5.33 -18.07
N ALA A 49 -5.32 6.50 -18.62
CA ALA A 49 -3.99 7.06 -18.44
C ALA A 49 -3.72 7.46 -16.97
N VAL A 50 -4.68 8.07 -16.29
CA VAL A 50 -4.56 8.39 -14.86
C VAL A 50 -4.37 7.12 -14.03
N LEU A 51 -5.22 6.12 -14.23
CA LEU A 51 -5.14 4.86 -13.51
C LEU A 51 -3.84 4.09 -13.78
N ALA A 52 -3.30 4.19 -15.00
CA ALA A 52 -2.03 3.53 -15.36
C ALA A 52 -0.80 4.17 -14.69
N ASN A 53 -0.88 5.48 -14.35
CA ASN A 53 0.21 6.21 -13.69
C ASN A 53 0.10 6.23 -12.16
N LEU A 54 -0.93 5.64 -11.56
CA LEU A 54 -1.00 5.46 -10.12
C LEU A 54 -0.03 4.36 -9.68
N SER A 55 0.70 4.59 -8.58
CA SER A 55 1.51 3.57 -7.90
C SER A 55 0.65 2.57 -7.11
N SER A 56 -0.55 3.00 -6.72
CA SER A 56 -1.52 2.16 -6.02
C SER A 56 -2.17 1.16 -6.96
N GLY A 57 -2.27 -0.10 -6.54
CA GLY A 57 -3.10 -1.10 -7.20
C GLY A 57 -4.58 -0.75 -7.08
N VAL A 58 -5.30 -0.76 -8.19
CA VAL A 58 -6.73 -0.52 -8.22
C VAL A 58 -7.44 -1.72 -8.85
N MET A 59 -8.45 -2.22 -8.16
CA MET A 59 -9.32 -3.31 -8.61
C MET A 59 -10.77 -2.93 -8.42
N SER A 60 -11.63 -3.22 -9.41
CA SER A 60 -13.08 -3.11 -9.25
C SER A 60 -13.76 -4.47 -9.34
N LEU A 61 -14.73 -4.68 -8.44
CA LEU A 61 -15.58 -5.86 -8.40
C LEU A 61 -17.03 -5.45 -8.65
N ASP A 62 -17.81 -6.33 -9.27
CA ASP A 62 -19.27 -6.16 -9.29
C ASP A 62 -19.93 -6.68 -8.02
N ALA A 63 -21.26 -6.62 -7.94
CA ALA A 63 -22.04 -7.09 -6.81
C ALA A 63 -21.85 -8.59 -6.50
N ALA A 64 -21.57 -9.41 -7.51
CA ALA A 64 -21.28 -10.83 -7.37
C ALA A 64 -19.84 -11.11 -6.93
N GLY A 65 -18.95 -10.09 -6.88
CA GLY A 65 -17.54 -10.25 -6.56
C GLY A 65 -16.69 -10.66 -7.75
N VAL A 66 -17.18 -10.45 -8.98
CA VAL A 66 -16.43 -10.70 -10.21
C VAL A 66 -15.54 -9.51 -10.50
N VAL A 67 -14.28 -9.77 -10.86
CA VAL A 67 -13.29 -8.75 -11.21
C VAL A 67 -13.67 -8.09 -12.54
N ARG A 68 -13.87 -6.76 -12.55
CA ARG A 68 -14.31 -6.00 -13.72
C ARG A 68 -13.24 -5.11 -14.32
N ALA A 69 -12.35 -4.57 -13.48
CA ALA A 69 -11.22 -3.77 -13.93
C ALA A 69 -10.06 -3.88 -12.97
N VAL A 70 -8.84 -3.78 -13.50
CA VAL A 70 -7.59 -3.71 -12.75
C VAL A 70 -6.63 -2.78 -13.48
N ASN A 71 -5.78 -2.06 -12.74
CA ASN A 71 -4.73 -1.24 -13.33
C ASN A 71 -3.39 -2.00 -13.37
N SER A 72 -2.38 -1.43 -14.04
CA SER A 72 -1.04 -2.03 -14.15
C SER A 72 -0.31 -2.13 -12.82
N ALA A 73 -0.49 -1.14 -11.92
CA ALA A 73 0.14 -1.14 -10.61
C ALA A 73 -0.37 -2.30 -9.71
N ALA A 74 -1.60 -2.77 -9.93
CA ALA A 74 -2.12 -3.92 -9.21
C ALA A 74 -1.29 -5.19 -9.46
N ASN A 75 -0.80 -5.39 -10.70
CA ASN A 75 0.10 -6.51 -11.03
C ASN A 75 1.43 -6.40 -10.29
N GLN A 76 1.99 -5.18 -10.21
CA GLN A 76 3.26 -4.93 -9.53
C GLN A 76 3.13 -5.15 -8.03
N ASN A 77 2.07 -4.60 -7.43
CA ASN A 77 1.84 -4.68 -5.98
C ASN A 77 1.50 -6.08 -5.49
N LEU A 78 0.89 -6.94 -6.30
CA LEU A 78 0.58 -8.32 -5.93
C LEU A 78 1.60 -9.34 -6.47
N GLY A 79 2.50 -8.93 -7.35
CA GLY A 79 3.52 -9.80 -7.95
C GLY A 79 2.95 -10.89 -8.87
N VAL A 80 1.71 -10.72 -9.36
CA VAL A 80 1.01 -11.67 -10.23
C VAL A 80 0.29 -10.96 -11.36
N ASP A 81 0.05 -11.65 -12.47
CA ASP A 81 -0.73 -11.08 -13.59
C ASP A 81 -2.23 -11.17 -13.30
N ILE A 82 -2.78 -10.09 -12.75
CA ILE A 82 -4.19 -9.98 -12.38
C ILE A 82 -5.09 -9.82 -13.62
N LYS A 83 -4.56 -9.50 -14.78
CA LYS A 83 -5.38 -9.40 -16.00
C LYS A 83 -6.10 -10.70 -16.33
N ALA A 84 -5.50 -11.84 -15.98
CA ALA A 84 -6.12 -13.15 -16.11
C ALA A 84 -7.37 -13.35 -15.22
N TRP A 85 -7.59 -12.46 -14.24
CA TRP A 85 -8.74 -12.53 -13.32
C TRP A 85 -9.96 -11.76 -13.82
N LEU A 86 -9.82 -10.98 -14.88
CA LEU A 86 -10.94 -10.24 -15.47
C LEU A 86 -12.07 -11.19 -15.86
N GLY A 87 -13.27 -10.91 -15.37
CA GLY A 87 -14.46 -11.74 -15.59
C GLY A 87 -14.57 -12.98 -14.71
N ARG A 88 -13.60 -13.25 -13.81
CA ARG A 88 -13.65 -14.37 -12.84
C ARG A 88 -14.06 -13.86 -11.44
N PRO A 89 -14.75 -14.66 -10.63
CA PRO A 89 -14.96 -14.37 -9.23
C PRO A 89 -13.63 -14.27 -8.48
N LEU A 90 -13.48 -13.24 -7.63
CA LEU A 90 -12.25 -13.06 -6.86
C LEU A 90 -11.96 -14.25 -5.92
N ALA A 91 -13.00 -14.94 -5.46
CA ALA A 91 -12.86 -16.12 -4.60
C ALA A 91 -12.12 -17.27 -5.29
N ASP A 92 -12.30 -17.45 -6.61
CA ASP A 92 -11.70 -18.54 -7.37
C ASP A 92 -10.19 -18.36 -7.59
N VAL A 93 -9.73 -17.11 -7.52
CA VAL A 93 -8.32 -16.75 -7.70
C VAL A 93 -7.43 -17.30 -6.58
N GLY A 94 -7.99 -17.45 -5.37
CA GLY A 94 -7.28 -18.03 -4.22
C GLY A 94 -6.80 -19.46 -4.44
N GLY A 95 -7.44 -20.21 -5.33
CA GLY A 95 -7.01 -21.56 -5.70
C GLY A 95 -5.71 -21.56 -6.51
N ASP A 96 -5.49 -20.56 -7.36
CA ASP A 96 -4.30 -20.45 -8.20
C ASP A 96 -3.11 -19.83 -7.43
N HIS A 97 -3.40 -19.01 -6.39
CA HIS A 97 -2.40 -18.24 -5.65
C HIS A 97 -2.70 -18.22 -4.14
N ALA A 98 -2.36 -19.30 -3.45
CA ALA A 98 -2.67 -19.48 -2.02
C ALA A 98 -2.13 -18.37 -1.11
N PHE A 99 -1.00 -17.73 -1.45
CA PHE A 99 -0.43 -16.62 -0.67
C PHE A 99 -1.31 -15.36 -0.68
N LEU A 100 -2.24 -15.22 -1.64
CA LEU A 100 -3.20 -14.12 -1.73
C LEU A 100 -4.49 -14.34 -0.95
N LEU A 101 -4.71 -15.52 -0.37
CA LEU A 101 -5.91 -15.83 0.42
C LEU A 101 -6.22 -14.77 1.49
N PRO A 102 -5.23 -14.26 2.28
CA PRO A 102 -5.52 -13.21 3.27
C PRO A 102 -6.08 -11.92 2.64
N PHE A 103 -5.60 -11.54 1.47
CA PHE A 103 -6.08 -10.38 0.71
C PHE A 103 -7.51 -10.59 0.21
N ILE A 104 -7.78 -11.74 -0.38
CA ILE A 104 -9.10 -12.13 -0.89
C ILE A 104 -10.12 -12.20 0.25
N ASP A 105 -9.76 -12.79 1.40
CA ASP A 105 -10.61 -12.92 2.57
C ASP A 105 -11.02 -11.57 3.16
N VAL A 106 -10.08 -10.63 3.26
CA VAL A 106 -10.38 -9.30 3.78
C VAL A 106 -11.37 -8.57 2.87
N ILE A 107 -11.20 -8.65 1.55
CA ILE A 107 -12.11 -8.05 0.57
C ILE A 107 -13.50 -8.68 0.68
N ASN A 108 -13.58 -10.02 0.65
CA ASN A 108 -14.86 -10.73 0.70
C ASN A 108 -15.59 -10.50 2.02
N ARG A 109 -14.88 -10.51 3.15
CA ARG A 109 -15.48 -10.25 4.48
C ARG A 109 -16.09 -8.86 4.56
N ASN A 110 -15.42 -7.83 4.03
CA ASN A 110 -15.92 -6.46 4.06
C ASN A 110 -17.06 -6.26 3.04
N ARG A 111 -17.03 -6.94 1.90
CA ARG A 111 -18.13 -6.97 0.91
C ARG A 111 -19.39 -7.57 1.49
N ILE A 112 -19.31 -8.73 2.13
CA ILE A 112 -20.45 -9.42 2.75
C ILE A 112 -21.05 -8.58 3.89
N LYS A 113 -20.22 -7.87 4.67
CA LYS A 113 -20.68 -6.98 5.75
C LYS A 113 -21.31 -5.69 5.25
N GLY A 114 -21.33 -5.45 3.95
CA GLY A 114 -21.94 -4.26 3.34
C GLY A 114 -21.28 -2.94 3.77
N ARG A 115 -20.02 -2.94 4.16
CA ARG A 115 -19.31 -1.73 4.56
C ARG A 115 -19.08 -0.82 3.37
N HIS A 116 -19.62 0.38 3.40
CA HIS A 116 -19.46 1.36 2.32
C HIS A 116 -18.04 1.86 2.17
N LEU A 117 -17.32 2.03 3.28
CA LEU A 117 -15.93 2.41 3.33
C LEU A 117 -15.22 1.56 4.39
N TRP A 118 -14.08 0.99 4.02
CA TRP A 118 -13.25 0.22 4.94
C TRP A 118 -11.76 0.37 4.60
N GLN A 119 -10.93 0.17 5.61
CA GLN A 119 -9.48 0.11 5.49
C GLN A 119 -8.98 -1.08 6.30
N ALA A 120 -7.98 -1.79 5.78
CA ALA A 120 -7.36 -2.92 6.46
C ALA A 120 -5.91 -3.09 6.00
N GLU A 121 -5.08 -3.50 6.93
CA GLU A 121 -3.72 -3.97 6.67
C GLU A 121 -3.76 -5.48 6.43
N VAL A 122 -3.08 -5.95 5.38
CA VAL A 122 -3.01 -7.36 5.01
C VAL A 122 -1.55 -7.76 4.87
N SER A 123 -1.13 -8.76 5.63
CA SER A 123 0.19 -9.38 5.47
C SER A 123 0.11 -10.59 4.55
N LEU A 124 0.92 -10.58 3.50
CA LEU A 124 1.09 -11.68 2.56
C LEU A 124 2.45 -12.34 2.78
N PHE A 125 2.51 -13.64 2.57
CA PHE A 125 3.75 -14.42 2.67
C PHE A 125 3.96 -15.16 1.36
N GLY A 126 4.75 -14.56 0.47
CA GLY A 126 5.11 -15.10 -0.83
C GLY A 126 6.56 -15.58 -0.89
N ALA A 127 6.99 -15.98 -2.08
CA ALA A 127 8.37 -16.42 -2.32
C ALA A 127 9.41 -15.33 -2.01
N SER A 128 9.04 -14.05 -2.15
CA SER A 128 9.90 -12.88 -1.84
C SER A 128 9.90 -12.48 -0.36
N GLY A 129 9.22 -13.25 0.51
CA GLY A 129 9.11 -12.98 1.94
C GLY A 129 7.78 -12.34 2.34
N ARG A 130 7.80 -11.60 3.46
CA ARG A 130 6.62 -10.89 3.99
C ARG A 130 6.40 -9.59 3.24
N GLN A 131 5.21 -9.40 2.73
CA GLN A 131 4.71 -8.17 2.12
C GLN A 131 3.54 -7.64 2.94
N VAL A 132 3.42 -6.34 3.09
CA VAL A 132 2.32 -5.69 3.81
C VAL A 132 1.58 -4.76 2.86
N LEU A 133 0.30 -5.05 2.64
CA LEU A 133 -0.58 -4.23 1.82
C LEU A 133 -1.53 -3.42 2.70
N MET A 134 -1.64 -2.13 2.41
CA MET A 134 -2.69 -1.27 2.94
C MET A 134 -3.85 -1.24 1.96
N CYS A 135 -4.96 -1.86 2.31
CA CYS A 135 -6.14 -1.98 1.47
C CYS A 135 -7.23 -1.01 1.90
N ARG A 136 -7.88 -0.37 0.93
CA ARG A 136 -9.06 0.48 1.12
C ARG A 136 -10.13 0.06 0.12
N GLY A 137 -11.35 -0.11 0.60
CA GLY A 137 -12.48 -0.45 -0.26
C GLY A 137 -13.62 0.54 -0.12
N THR A 138 -14.25 0.85 -1.25
CA THR A 138 -15.43 1.72 -1.35
C THR A 138 -16.51 1.04 -2.18
N THR A 139 -17.75 1.04 -1.69
CA THR A 139 -18.90 0.54 -2.44
C THR A 139 -19.35 1.59 -3.45
N LEU A 140 -19.51 1.17 -4.70
CA LEU A 140 -20.13 1.99 -5.74
C LEU A 140 -21.66 1.93 -5.60
N THR A 141 -22.28 3.09 -5.52
CA THR A 141 -23.75 3.17 -5.62
C THR A 141 -24.17 2.87 -7.05
N GLY A 142 -24.99 1.83 -7.24
CA GLY A 142 -25.52 1.50 -8.55
C GLY A 142 -26.50 2.56 -9.04
N VAL A 143 -26.47 2.89 -10.32
CA VAL A 143 -27.46 3.70 -10.98
C VAL A 143 -28.58 2.76 -11.47
N GLY A 144 -29.79 2.92 -10.93
CA GLY A 144 -30.94 2.05 -11.20
C GLY A 144 -30.92 0.76 -10.36
N SER A 145 -31.67 -0.27 -10.78
CA SER A 145 -31.83 -1.54 -10.06
C SER A 145 -30.60 -2.48 -10.08
N ARG A 146 -29.43 -2.01 -10.51
CA ARG A 146 -28.17 -2.78 -10.45
C ARG A 146 -27.47 -2.46 -9.15
N SER A 147 -27.30 -3.48 -8.30
CA SER A 147 -26.45 -3.41 -7.11
C SER A 147 -25.08 -2.84 -7.48
N GLY A 148 -24.62 -1.84 -6.73
CA GLY A 148 -23.31 -1.26 -6.94
C GLY A 148 -22.21 -2.30 -6.68
N GLY A 149 -21.12 -2.17 -7.38
CA GLY A 149 -19.91 -2.95 -7.15
C GLY A 149 -19.05 -2.36 -6.01
N GLN A 150 -17.80 -2.76 -5.95
CA GLN A 150 -16.81 -2.24 -5.02
C GLN A 150 -15.53 -1.87 -5.76
N VAL A 151 -14.91 -0.75 -5.36
CA VAL A 151 -13.54 -0.41 -5.77
C VAL A 151 -12.63 -0.66 -4.59
N ILE A 152 -11.54 -1.36 -4.83
CA ILE A 152 -10.48 -1.65 -3.88
C ILE A 152 -9.21 -0.96 -4.38
N VAL A 153 -8.59 -0.18 -3.52
CA VAL A 153 -7.27 0.42 -3.73
C VAL A 153 -6.32 -0.19 -2.71
N PHE A 154 -5.14 -0.58 -3.14
CA PHE A 154 -4.14 -1.18 -2.26
C PHE A 154 -2.72 -0.74 -2.62
N ASP A 155 -1.94 -0.50 -1.58
CA ASP A 155 -0.56 -0.03 -1.66
C ASP A 155 0.36 -1.02 -0.95
N ASP A 156 1.53 -1.29 -1.54
CA ASP A 156 2.61 -1.98 -0.84
C ASP A 156 3.32 -1.00 0.10
N VAL A 157 3.10 -1.18 1.39
CA VAL A 157 3.68 -0.34 2.46
C VAL A 157 4.82 -1.05 3.21
N THR A 158 5.32 -2.17 2.68
CA THR A 158 6.34 -3.00 3.32
C THR A 158 7.59 -2.19 3.66
N ALA A 159 8.15 -1.48 2.69
CA ALA A 159 9.33 -0.66 2.89
C ALA A 159 9.09 0.47 3.90
N LEU A 160 7.93 1.12 3.86
CA LEU A 160 7.56 2.18 4.79
C LEU A 160 7.51 1.67 6.23
N ILE A 161 6.84 0.52 6.46
CA ILE A 161 6.75 -0.09 7.79
C ILE A 161 8.13 -0.51 8.28
N GLN A 162 8.99 -1.05 7.40
CA GLN A 162 10.35 -1.44 7.77
C GLN A 162 11.16 -0.23 8.25
N VAL A 163 11.16 0.86 7.48
CA VAL A 163 11.86 2.11 7.85
C VAL A 163 11.36 2.68 9.18
N GLN A 164 10.04 2.69 9.40
CA GLN A 164 9.47 3.15 10.67
C GLN A 164 9.88 2.26 11.84
N ARG A 165 9.91 0.94 11.64
CA ARG A 165 10.35 -0.02 12.65
C ARG A 165 11.82 0.14 13.00
N ASP A 166 12.68 0.30 11.99
CA ASP A 166 14.12 0.47 12.16
C ASP A 166 14.42 1.79 12.91
N ALA A 167 13.72 2.87 12.57
CA ALA A 167 13.83 4.15 13.27
C ALA A 167 13.39 4.04 14.74
N ALA A 168 12.26 3.37 15.01
CA ALA A 168 11.78 3.15 16.38
C ALA A 168 12.77 2.29 17.19
N TRP A 169 13.34 1.23 16.58
CA TRP A 169 14.38 0.42 17.23
C TRP A 169 15.62 1.21 17.55
N GLY A 170 16.08 2.09 16.65
CA GLY A 170 17.23 2.95 16.89
C GLY A 170 17.05 3.88 18.10
N GLU A 171 15.86 4.44 18.27
CA GLU A 171 15.55 5.28 19.46
C GLU A 171 15.56 4.47 20.74
N VAL A 172 14.90 3.28 20.75
CA VAL A 172 14.86 2.38 21.91
C VAL A 172 16.28 1.91 22.27
N ALA A 173 17.07 1.49 21.28
CA ALA A 173 18.44 1.05 21.50
C ALA A 173 19.30 2.14 22.14
N ARG A 174 19.20 3.37 21.66
CA ARG A 174 19.94 4.52 22.20
C ARG A 174 19.56 4.82 23.63
N ARG A 175 18.27 4.81 23.94
CA ARG A 175 17.77 5.03 25.29
C ARG A 175 18.22 3.94 26.25
N LEU A 176 18.09 2.67 25.87
CA LEU A 176 18.57 1.53 26.66
C LEU A 176 20.08 1.61 26.90
N ALA A 177 20.86 1.99 25.87
CA ALA A 177 22.30 2.17 26.01
C ALA A 177 22.63 3.22 27.08
N HIS A 178 21.93 4.36 27.12
CA HIS A 178 22.12 5.36 28.16
C HIS A 178 21.72 4.85 29.55
N GLU A 179 20.58 4.17 29.68
CA GLU A 179 20.09 3.62 30.94
C GLU A 179 21.02 2.52 31.50
N ILE A 180 21.69 1.73 30.63
CA ILE A 180 22.66 0.72 31.05
C ILE A 180 24.01 1.36 31.41
N LYS A 181 24.46 2.38 30.69
CA LYS A 181 25.73 3.09 31.01
C LYS A 181 25.71 3.78 32.39
N ASN A 182 24.55 4.31 32.77
CA ASN A 182 24.39 5.05 34.02
C ASN A 182 24.80 4.25 35.25
N PRO A 183 24.37 3.00 35.51
CA PRO A 183 24.81 2.21 36.66
C PRO A 183 26.22 1.64 36.48
N LEU A 184 26.72 1.43 35.27
CA LEU A 184 28.05 0.86 35.03
C LEU A 184 29.18 1.81 35.49
N THR A 185 29.01 3.11 35.27
CA THR A 185 30.01 4.10 35.64
C THR A 185 30.29 4.15 37.17
N PRO A 186 29.29 4.24 38.03
CA PRO A 186 29.54 4.20 39.49
C PRO A 186 30.08 2.85 40.00
N ILE A 187 29.70 1.71 39.35
CA ILE A 187 30.27 0.40 39.69
C ILE A 187 31.78 0.38 39.37
N GLN A 188 32.17 0.83 38.20
CA GLN A 188 33.60 0.93 37.84
C GLN A 188 34.36 1.82 38.81
N LEU A 189 33.86 3.04 39.06
CA LEU A 189 34.50 3.98 39.98
C LEU A 189 34.63 3.44 41.41
N SER A 190 33.64 2.68 41.88
CA SER A 190 33.67 2.05 43.21
C SER A 190 34.76 0.96 43.27
N ALA A 191 34.84 0.11 42.24
CA ALA A 191 35.91 -0.91 42.16
C ALA A 191 37.32 -0.27 42.12
N GLU A 192 37.48 0.76 41.27
CA GLU A 192 38.73 1.51 41.19
C GLU A 192 39.11 2.22 42.50
N ARG A 193 38.12 2.80 43.22
CA ARG A 193 38.34 3.43 44.55
C ARG A 193 38.76 2.41 45.59
N LEU A 194 38.10 1.24 45.66
CA LEU A 194 38.48 0.14 46.56
C LEU A 194 39.91 -0.30 46.29
N ARG A 195 40.26 -0.51 44.99
CA ARG A 195 41.60 -0.88 44.59
C ARG A 195 42.66 0.15 45.00
N ARG A 196 42.42 1.44 44.70
CA ARG A 196 43.36 2.54 45.02
C ARG A 196 43.56 2.72 46.54
N ARG A 197 42.48 2.53 47.34
CA ARG A 197 42.54 2.75 48.76
C ARG A 197 43.16 1.61 49.55
N TYR A 198 42.84 0.37 49.22
CA TYR A 198 43.18 -0.77 50.07
C TYR A 198 44.39 -1.60 49.57
N LEU A 199 44.67 -1.66 48.25
CA LEU A 199 45.85 -2.41 47.77
C LEU A 199 47.18 -1.98 48.37
N LYS A 200 47.33 -0.72 48.79
CA LYS A 200 48.54 -0.19 49.46
C LYS A 200 48.56 -0.40 50.96
N GLN A 201 47.44 -0.82 51.57
CA GLN A 201 47.30 -0.92 53.04
C GLN A 201 47.15 -2.37 53.51
N MET A 202 46.91 -3.29 52.60
CA MET A 202 46.73 -4.72 52.87
C MET A 202 48.07 -5.47 52.63
N GLU A 203 48.27 -6.54 53.42
CA GLU A 203 49.46 -7.43 53.25
C GLU A 203 48.96 -8.88 53.17
N GLY A 204 49.79 -9.75 52.55
CA GLY A 204 49.48 -11.17 52.42
C GLY A 204 48.54 -11.53 51.29
N GLY A 205 47.90 -12.70 51.36
CA GLY A 205 47.03 -13.26 50.34
C GLY A 205 45.78 -12.46 50.01
N ASP A 206 45.30 -11.63 50.92
CA ASP A 206 44.10 -10.81 50.73
C ASP A 206 44.30 -9.71 49.72
N VAL A 207 45.52 -9.24 49.49
CA VAL A 207 45.88 -8.28 48.43
C VAL A 207 45.62 -8.87 47.06
N GLU A 208 46.02 -10.12 46.84
CA GLU A 208 45.79 -10.79 45.54
C GLU A 208 44.30 -11.04 45.24
N VAL A 209 43.53 -11.39 46.30
CA VAL A 209 42.08 -11.58 46.17
C VAL A 209 41.37 -10.27 45.81
N LEU A 210 41.71 -9.18 46.51
CA LEU A 210 41.13 -7.86 46.22
C LEU A 210 41.51 -7.36 44.82
N ASP A 211 42.81 -7.47 44.45
CA ASP A 211 43.26 -7.05 43.12
C ASP A 211 42.58 -7.84 41.98
N ARG A 212 42.49 -9.15 42.13
CA ARG A 212 41.82 -10.01 41.16
C ARG A 212 40.33 -9.66 41.04
N ALA A 213 39.61 -9.53 42.17
CA ALA A 213 38.19 -9.24 42.17
C ALA A 213 37.86 -7.86 41.58
N THR A 214 38.61 -6.82 41.96
CA THR A 214 38.35 -5.47 41.42
C THR A 214 38.78 -5.34 39.97
N THR A 215 39.86 -6.00 39.54
CA THR A 215 40.26 -6.06 38.11
C THR A 215 39.20 -6.77 37.28
N THR A 216 38.67 -7.88 37.78
CA THR A 216 37.55 -8.60 37.09
C THR A 216 36.35 -7.69 36.93
N ILE A 217 35.92 -6.96 37.99
CA ILE A 217 34.79 -6.03 37.92
C ILE A 217 35.04 -4.96 36.84
N VAL A 218 36.21 -4.30 36.88
CA VAL A 218 36.52 -3.24 35.93
C VAL A 218 36.50 -3.79 34.47
N ASN A 219 37.14 -4.94 34.24
CA ASN A 219 37.17 -5.55 32.91
C ASN A 219 35.78 -5.93 32.39
N GLN A 220 34.91 -6.47 33.27
CA GLN A 220 33.53 -6.81 32.88
C GLN A 220 32.70 -5.55 32.60
N VAL A 221 32.83 -4.49 33.39
CA VAL A 221 32.17 -3.22 33.13
C VAL A 221 32.61 -2.60 31.79
N GLU A 222 33.92 -2.65 31.49
CA GLU A 222 34.42 -2.17 30.19
C GLU A 222 33.91 -3.00 29.01
N ALA A 223 33.87 -4.32 29.18
CA ALA A 223 33.30 -5.20 28.17
C ALA A 223 31.81 -4.89 27.91
N MET A 224 31.02 -4.70 28.99
CA MET A 224 29.62 -4.29 28.89
C MET A 224 29.45 -2.93 28.22
N LYS A 225 30.28 -1.92 28.56
CA LYS A 225 30.26 -0.61 27.90
C LYS A 225 30.54 -0.72 26.40
N LYS A 226 31.50 -1.53 25.98
CA LYS A 226 31.80 -1.78 24.57
C LYS A 226 30.61 -2.42 23.85
N MET A 227 29.98 -3.45 24.45
CA MET A 227 28.80 -4.10 23.90
C MET A 227 27.63 -3.13 23.73
N VAL A 228 27.34 -2.32 24.76
CA VAL A 228 26.27 -1.31 24.73
C VAL A 228 26.54 -0.22 23.69
N ASN A 229 27.79 0.19 23.48
CA ASN A 229 28.13 1.15 22.42
C ASN A 229 27.85 0.57 21.04
N ALA A 230 28.33 -0.64 20.77
CA ALA A 230 28.09 -1.31 19.49
C ALA A 230 26.60 -1.50 19.21
N PHE A 231 25.78 -1.75 20.26
CA PHE A 231 24.33 -1.87 20.12
C PHE A 231 23.62 -0.53 19.83
N SER A 232 24.20 0.60 20.26
CA SER A 232 23.61 1.94 20.05
C SER A 232 24.01 2.60 18.73
N GLU A 233 24.99 2.03 18.01
CA GLU A 233 25.43 2.49 16.67
C GLU A 233 24.64 1.86 15.52
N TYR A 234 23.76 0.88 15.81
CA TYR A 234 22.80 0.30 14.89
C TYR A 234 21.50 1.10 14.89
#